data_573e8fa1f82814f1625754bedd00833b
#
_entry.id   573e8fa1f82814f1625754bedd00833b
#
_cell.length_a   1.000
_cell.length_b   1.000
_cell.length_c   1.000
_cell.angle_alpha   90.00
_cell.angle_beta   90.00
_cell.angle_gamma   90.00
#
_symmetry.space_group_name_H-M   'P 1'
#
loop_
_entity.id
_entity.type
_entity.pdbx_description
1 polymer ?
#
loop_
_entity_poly.entity_id
_entity_poly.type
_entity_poly.pdbx_seq_one_letter_code
_entity_poly.pdbx_strand_id
1 'polypeptide(L)'
;MKMLVVLSTGALLLSTAAFAQPMAAGLMTSVPSSSLTVTDWYKQDVYDPSNAKIGEIMDVLVGKDGQVQAAIVGVGGFLGAGEKDVAVSFNSIKKTMKDDKVYLTLDTTKDALKKAPGFKYDSTKTTWVPDKSSQ
;
A
#
# COMPACT_ATOMS: atom_id res chain seq x y z
N MET A 1 -54.04 -64.50 -25.37
CA MET A 1 -52.70 -64.50 -24.76
C MET A 1 -51.97 -63.25 -25.21
N LYS A 2 -51.92 -62.25 -24.38
CA LYS A 2 -51.19 -60.99 -24.70
C LYS A 2 -49.97 -60.93 -23.79
N MET A 3 -48.81 -61.10 -24.41
CA MET A 3 -47.54 -60.97 -23.72
C MET A 3 -47.20 -59.49 -23.60
N LEU A 4 -47.12 -59.01 -22.36
CA LEU A 4 -46.70 -57.63 -22.11
C LEU A 4 -45.20 -57.65 -21.84
N VAL A 5 -44.44 -57.06 -22.77
CA VAL A 5 -42.99 -56.86 -22.61
C VAL A 5 -42.80 -55.50 -21.93
N VAL A 6 -42.36 -55.51 -20.70
CA VAL A 6 -41.97 -54.29 -19.97
C VAL A 6 -40.50 -54.02 -20.26
N LEU A 7 -40.23 -53.00 -21.06
CA LEU A 7 -38.89 -52.48 -21.29
C LEU A 7 -38.54 -51.55 -20.11
N SER A 8 -37.68 -52.05 -19.23
CA SER A 8 -37.08 -51.24 -18.19
C SER A 8 -35.93 -50.41 -18.74
N THR A 9 -36.18 -49.14 -18.95
CA THR A 9 -35.12 -48.17 -19.34
C THR A 9 -34.39 -47.76 -18.06
N GLY A 10 -33.22 -48.35 -17.87
CA GLY A 10 -32.30 -47.95 -16.80
C GLY A 10 -31.64 -46.62 -17.21
N ALA A 11 -32.01 -45.52 -16.55
CA ALA A 11 -31.31 -44.24 -16.67
C ALA A 11 -30.01 -44.31 -15.88
N LEU A 12 -28.91 -44.40 -16.63
CA LEU A 12 -27.55 -44.33 -16.05
C LEU A 12 -27.26 -42.86 -15.72
N LEU A 13 -27.41 -42.46 -14.44
CA LEU A 13 -27.01 -41.19 -13.96
C LEU A 13 -25.47 -41.15 -13.88
N LEU A 14 -24.84 -40.59 -14.87
CA LEU A 14 -23.44 -40.22 -14.82
C LEU A 14 -23.29 -39.04 -13.88
N SER A 15 -22.97 -39.35 -12.63
CA SER A 15 -22.54 -38.36 -11.65
C SER A 15 -21.16 -37.82 -12.06
N THR A 16 -21.13 -36.69 -12.71
CA THR A 16 -19.90 -35.94 -12.95
C THR A 16 -19.46 -35.35 -11.60
N ALA A 17 -18.53 -36.05 -10.93
CA ALA A 17 -17.83 -35.47 -9.79
C ALA A 17 -17.01 -34.27 -10.34
N ALA A 18 -17.51 -33.06 -10.10
CA ALA A 18 -16.73 -31.86 -10.32
C ALA A 18 -15.60 -31.86 -9.32
N PHE A 19 -14.39 -32.22 -9.75
CA PHE A 19 -13.20 -32.03 -8.95
C PHE A 19 -12.98 -30.51 -8.84
N ALA A 20 -13.32 -29.92 -7.69
CA ALA A 20 -12.89 -28.58 -7.35
C ALA A 20 -11.39 -28.59 -7.32
N GLN A 21 -10.74 -28.00 -8.33
CA GLN A 21 -9.30 -27.77 -8.31
C GLN A 21 -9.01 -26.85 -7.10
N PRO A 22 -8.00 -27.19 -6.26
CA PRO A 22 -7.58 -26.27 -5.22
C PRO A 22 -7.13 -24.98 -5.93
N MET A 23 -7.91 -23.94 -5.82
CA MET A 23 -7.45 -22.61 -6.19
C MET A 23 -6.27 -22.31 -5.27
N ALA A 24 -5.09 -22.15 -5.85
CA ALA A 24 -3.92 -21.69 -5.12
C ALA A 24 -4.29 -20.34 -4.48
N ALA A 25 -4.50 -20.34 -3.15
CA ALA A 25 -4.99 -19.19 -2.43
C ALA A 25 -4.04 -17.99 -2.65
N GLY A 26 -4.58 -16.89 -3.11
CA GLY A 26 -3.87 -15.63 -3.22
C GLY A 26 -3.10 -15.38 -4.53
N LEU A 27 -3.13 -16.30 -5.50
CA LEU A 27 -2.52 -16.02 -6.80
C LEU A 27 -3.48 -15.21 -7.68
N MET A 28 -2.99 -14.09 -8.19
CA MET A 28 -3.73 -13.23 -9.10
C MET A 28 -3.30 -13.49 -10.55
N THR A 29 -4.26 -13.52 -11.47
CA THR A 29 -4.00 -13.65 -12.91
C THR A 29 -3.76 -12.30 -13.60
N SER A 30 -4.07 -11.20 -12.90
CA SER A 30 -3.82 -9.84 -13.37
C SER A 30 -3.62 -8.89 -12.19
N VAL A 31 -2.91 -7.80 -12.42
CA VAL A 31 -2.73 -6.71 -11.45
C VAL A 31 -3.81 -5.65 -11.71
N PRO A 32 -4.51 -5.15 -10.68
CA PRO A 32 -5.46 -4.05 -10.86
C PRO A 32 -4.78 -2.82 -11.46
N SER A 33 -5.34 -2.26 -12.53
CA SER A 33 -4.75 -1.13 -13.27
C SER A 33 -4.66 0.17 -12.47
N SER A 34 -5.45 0.28 -11.40
CA SER A 34 -5.44 1.44 -10.49
C SER A 34 -4.55 1.27 -9.26
N SER A 35 -3.72 0.22 -9.23
CA SER A 35 -2.85 -0.05 -8.09
C SER A 35 -1.79 1.03 -7.92
N LEU A 36 -1.54 1.42 -6.68
CA LEU A 36 -0.37 2.20 -6.31
C LEU A 36 0.77 1.24 -5.99
N THR A 37 1.96 1.53 -6.48
CA THR A 37 3.13 0.72 -6.19
C THR A 37 3.95 1.35 -5.08
N VAL A 38 4.47 0.55 -4.16
CA VAL A 38 5.39 1.05 -3.12
C VAL A 38 6.62 1.68 -3.74
N THR A 39 7.09 1.13 -4.87
CA THR A 39 8.23 1.65 -5.64
C THR A 39 8.02 3.09 -6.12
N ASP A 40 6.79 3.46 -6.48
CA ASP A 40 6.47 4.82 -6.91
C ASP A 40 6.41 5.83 -5.75
N TRP A 41 6.45 5.35 -4.53
CA TRP A 41 6.39 6.18 -3.32
C TRP A 41 7.72 6.26 -2.60
N TYR A 42 8.39 5.13 -2.45
CA TYR A 42 9.65 5.06 -1.71
C TYR A 42 10.73 5.95 -2.34
N LYS A 43 11.33 6.80 -1.53
CA LYS A 43 12.35 7.79 -1.94
C LYS A 43 11.89 8.84 -2.95
N GLN A 44 10.58 9.03 -3.08
CA GLN A 44 10.05 10.14 -3.86
C GLN A 44 10.06 11.44 -3.06
N ASP A 45 10.39 12.51 -3.74
CA ASP A 45 10.30 13.85 -3.18
C ASP A 45 8.86 14.27 -2.95
N VAL A 46 8.62 14.94 -1.83
CA VAL A 46 7.34 15.54 -1.49
C VAL A 46 7.45 17.06 -1.56
N TYR A 47 6.49 17.67 -2.23
CA TYR A 47 6.44 19.11 -2.48
C TYR A 47 5.25 19.74 -1.77
N ASP A 48 5.40 21.01 -1.43
CA ASP A 48 4.29 21.86 -0.97
C ASP A 48 3.47 22.42 -2.16
N PRO A 49 2.35 23.12 -1.90
CA PRO A 49 1.55 23.71 -2.98
C PRO A 49 2.29 24.75 -3.82
N SER A 50 3.41 25.30 -3.34
CA SER A 50 4.25 26.26 -4.07
C SER A 50 5.36 25.58 -4.90
N ASN A 51 5.35 24.25 -5.00
CA ASN A 51 6.38 23.43 -5.66
C ASN A 51 7.76 23.44 -4.98
N ALA A 52 7.83 23.81 -3.70
CA ALA A 52 9.05 23.67 -2.92
C ALA A 52 9.14 22.26 -2.34
N LYS A 53 10.29 21.62 -2.47
CA LYS A 53 10.56 20.31 -1.83
C LYS A 53 10.54 20.49 -0.32
N ILE A 54 9.67 19.73 0.36
CA ILE A 54 9.51 19.75 1.82
C ILE A 54 10.01 18.49 2.50
N GLY A 55 10.22 17.42 1.76
CA GLY A 55 10.72 16.17 2.30
C GLY A 55 10.85 15.08 1.26
N GLU A 56 11.09 13.86 1.73
CA GLU A 56 11.21 12.64 0.92
C GLU A 56 10.50 11.48 1.63
N ILE A 57 9.82 10.62 0.90
CA ILE A 57 9.18 9.43 1.47
C ILE A 57 10.25 8.42 1.90
N MET A 58 10.32 8.15 3.19
CA MET A 58 11.25 7.18 3.78
C MET A 58 10.63 5.81 3.96
N ASP A 59 9.33 5.74 4.19
CA ASP A 59 8.61 4.48 4.39
C ASP A 59 7.10 4.67 4.19
N VAL A 60 6.40 3.55 4.02
CA VAL A 60 4.94 3.50 3.92
C VAL A 60 4.42 2.49 4.94
N LEU A 61 3.53 2.92 5.84
CA LEU A 61 3.03 2.12 6.93
C LEU A 61 1.73 1.43 6.56
N VAL A 62 1.75 0.10 6.64
CA VAL A 62 0.59 -0.75 6.39
C VAL A 62 0.02 -1.22 7.73
N GLY A 63 -1.26 -0.99 7.94
CA GLY A 63 -1.97 -1.46 9.13
C GLY A 63 -2.18 -2.97 9.15
N LYS A 64 -2.58 -3.49 10.30
CA LYS A 64 -2.90 -4.93 10.47
C LYS A 64 -4.08 -5.39 9.60
N ASP A 65 -4.91 -4.47 9.18
CA ASP A 65 -6.03 -4.66 8.25
C ASP A 65 -5.58 -4.70 6.77
N GLY A 66 -4.27 -4.56 6.50
CA GLY A 66 -3.70 -4.53 5.16
C GLY A 66 -3.86 -3.18 4.44
N GLN A 67 -4.40 -2.16 5.11
CA GLN A 67 -4.56 -0.83 4.52
C GLN A 67 -3.33 0.04 4.75
N VAL A 68 -2.97 0.84 3.75
CA VAL A 68 -1.93 1.86 3.89
C VAL A 68 -2.47 3.00 4.75
N GLN A 69 -1.84 3.27 5.88
CA GLN A 69 -2.32 4.24 6.88
C GLN A 69 -1.53 5.54 6.86
N ALA A 70 -0.23 5.45 6.74
CA ALA A 70 0.67 6.59 6.84
C ALA A 70 1.88 6.45 5.93
N ALA A 71 2.54 7.56 5.68
CA ALA A 71 3.88 7.60 5.13
C ALA A 71 4.82 8.27 6.13
N ILE A 72 6.05 7.81 6.20
CA ILE A 72 7.13 8.49 6.90
C ILE A 72 7.83 9.42 5.91
N VAL A 73 7.88 10.68 6.25
CA VAL A 73 8.50 11.74 5.45
C VAL A 73 9.75 12.23 6.17
N GLY A 74 10.89 12.07 5.56
CA GLY A 74 12.16 12.63 6.02
C GLY A 74 12.22 14.12 5.69
N VAL A 75 12.39 14.95 6.71
CA VAL A 75 12.39 16.41 6.59
C VAL A 75 13.69 16.97 7.17
N GLY A 76 14.31 17.86 6.46
CA GLY A 76 15.51 18.49 6.93
C GLY A 76 16.67 18.29 6.00
N GLY A 77 17.89 18.19 6.53
CA GLY A 77 19.09 18.07 5.72
C GLY A 77 19.64 19.41 5.30
N PHE A 78 19.70 20.36 6.23
CA PHE A 78 20.61 21.51 6.09
C PHE A 78 21.99 21.11 6.57
N LEU A 79 22.95 20.99 5.63
CA LEU A 79 24.39 20.99 5.91
C LEU A 79 24.82 20.15 7.15
N GLY A 80 24.38 18.87 7.22
CA GLY A 80 24.75 17.97 8.31
C GLY A 80 23.90 18.09 9.59
N ALA A 81 22.90 18.94 9.66
CA ALA A 81 21.86 18.88 10.68
C ALA A 81 20.91 17.72 10.36
N GLY A 82 20.65 16.86 11.36
CA GLY A 82 19.93 15.62 11.19
C GLY A 82 18.59 15.76 10.50
N GLU A 83 18.28 14.78 9.67
CA GLU A 83 16.95 14.56 9.11
C GLU A 83 15.98 14.20 10.23
N LYS A 84 14.79 14.77 10.19
CA LYS A 84 13.69 14.45 11.09
C LYS A 84 12.63 13.68 10.31
N ASP A 85 12.33 12.49 10.78
CA ASP A 85 11.29 11.65 10.21
C ASP A 85 9.94 11.94 10.87
N VAL A 86 8.95 12.30 10.10
CA VAL A 86 7.60 12.61 10.58
C VAL A 86 6.58 11.68 9.94
N ALA A 87 5.54 11.32 10.67
CA ALA A 87 4.44 10.51 10.15
C ALA A 87 3.33 11.40 9.60
N VAL A 88 2.91 11.12 8.37
CA VAL A 88 1.85 11.85 7.68
C VAL A 88 0.78 10.86 7.24
N SER A 89 -0.51 11.22 7.38
CA SER A 89 -1.59 10.39 6.85
C SER A 89 -1.39 10.14 5.35
N PHE A 90 -1.45 8.89 4.93
CA PHE A 90 -1.25 8.53 3.52
C PHE A 90 -2.22 9.26 2.59
N ASN A 91 -3.49 9.38 3.01
CA ASN A 91 -4.54 10.04 2.23
C ASN A 91 -4.35 11.57 2.09
N SER A 92 -3.47 12.17 2.89
CA SER A 92 -3.14 13.61 2.77
C SER A 92 -2.14 13.89 1.66
N ILE A 93 -1.43 12.87 1.19
CA ILE A 93 -0.45 13.00 0.12
C ILE A 93 -1.16 12.76 -1.22
N LYS A 94 -1.11 13.74 -2.12
CA LYS A 94 -1.67 13.64 -3.46
C LYS A 94 -0.60 13.18 -4.43
N LYS A 95 -0.89 12.11 -5.18
CA LYS A 95 -0.04 11.61 -6.27
C LYS A 95 -0.57 12.15 -7.59
N THR A 96 0.28 12.81 -8.34
CA THR A 96 0.02 13.24 -9.73
C THR A 96 1.14 12.75 -10.64
N MET A 97 0.85 12.67 -11.93
CA MET A 97 1.86 12.42 -12.96
C MET A 97 2.16 13.74 -13.65
N LYS A 98 3.43 14.08 -13.74
CA LYS A 98 3.93 15.27 -14.44
C LYS A 98 5.16 14.88 -15.24
N ASP A 99 5.13 15.11 -16.55
CA ASP A 99 6.23 14.74 -17.47
C ASP A 99 6.67 13.27 -17.31
N ASP A 100 5.68 12.34 -17.24
CA ASP A 100 5.85 10.90 -17.03
C ASP A 100 6.56 10.50 -15.71
N LYS A 101 6.60 11.43 -14.75
CA LYS A 101 7.16 11.20 -13.42
C LYS A 101 6.10 11.31 -12.34
N VAL A 102 6.25 10.48 -11.30
CA VAL A 102 5.45 10.59 -10.09
C VAL A 102 5.79 11.89 -9.37
N TYR A 103 4.75 12.64 -9.02
CA TYR A 103 4.87 13.89 -8.30
C TYR A 103 3.96 13.86 -7.08
N LEU A 104 4.55 13.95 -5.90
CA LEU A 104 3.82 13.87 -4.63
C LEU A 104 3.71 15.28 -4.03
N THR A 105 2.52 15.66 -3.63
CA THR A 105 2.25 16.94 -2.98
C THR A 105 1.54 16.74 -1.65
N LEU A 106 1.90 17.57 -0.68
CA LEU A 106 1.30 17.63 0.64
C LEU A 106 0.99 19.08 0.98
N ASP A 107 -0.25 19.33 1.38
CA ASP A 107 -0.71 20.68 1.72
C ASP A 107 -0.23 21.08 3.13
N THR A 108 1.06 21.36 3.22
CA THR A 108 1.74 21.82 4.43
C THR A 108 3.02 22.55 4.08
N THR A 109 3.74 23.02 5.07
CA THR A 109 5.04 23.68 4.89
C THR A 109 6.15 22.86 5.52
N LYS A 110 7.38 23.07 5.06
CA LYS A 110 8.56 22.46 5.65
C LYS A 110 8.70 22.81 7.14
N ASP A 111 8.39 24.05 7.52
CA ASP A 111 8.45 24.49 8.92
C ASP A 111 7.41 23.81 9.79
N ALA A 112 6.21 23.55 9.26
CA ALA A 112 5.19 22.80 9.98
C ALA A 112 5.64 21.34 10.20
N LEU A 113 6.23 20.70 9.21
CA LEU A 113 6.79 19.35 9.35
C LEU A 113 7.95 19.31 10.36
N LYS A 114 8.82 20.31 10.37
CA LYS A 114 9.90 20.40 11.36
C LYS A 114 9.41 20.51 12.81
N LYS A 115 8.23 21.10 13.02
CA LYS A 115 7.61 21.23 14.35
C LYS A 115 6.78 20.00 14.74
N ALA A 116 6.46 19.12 13.79
CA ALA A 116 5.71 17.90 14.07
C ALA A 116 6.52 16.91 14.92
N PRO A 117 5.88 16.00 15.64
CA PRO A 117 6.57 14.94 16.37
C PRO A 117 7.45 14.11 15.43
N GLY A 118 8.68 13.82 15.88
CA GLY A 118 9.60 12.97 15.16
C GLY A 118 9.45 11.50 15.53
N PHE A 119 9.84 10.64 14.58
CA PHE A 119 9.82 9.20 14.72
C PHE A 119 11.17 8.62 14.32
N LYS A 120 11.46 7.43 14.83
CA LYS A 120 12.63 6.63 14.43
C LYS A 120 12.25 5.17 14.25
N TYR A 121 12.93 4.48 13.35
CA TYR A 121 12.73 3.06 13.18
C TYR A 121 13.37 2.28 14.32
N ASP A 122 12.61 1.42 14.97
CA ASP A 122 13.07 0.48 16.00
C ASP A 122 13.13 -0.92 15.40
N SER A 123 14.33 -1.39 15.09
CA SER A 123 14.55 -2.70 14.48
C SER A 123 14.18 -3.87 15.39
N THR A 124 14.16 -3.65 16.72
CA THR A 124 13.75 -4.70 17.68
C THR A 124 12.24 -4.89 17.70
N LYS A 125 11.49 -3.84 17.44
CA LYS A 125 10.02 -3.85 17.32
C LYS A 125 9.54 -3.93 15.89
N THR A 126 10.47 -3.84 14.93
CA THR A 126 10.17 -3.82 13.48
C THR A 126 9.11 -2.78 13.10
N THR A 127 9.18 -1.60 13.73
CA THR A 127 8.23 -0.51 13.49
C THR A 127 8.83 0.85 13.84
N TRP A 128 8.13 1.90 13.42
CA TRP A 128 8.45 3.26 13.78
C TRP A 128 7.91 3.62 15.17
N VAL A 129 8.72 4.24 15.99
CA VAL A 129 8.38 4.67 17.35
C VAL A 129 8.67 6.16 17.53
N PRO A 130 7.99 6.85 18.46
CA PRO A 130 8.29 8.25 18.74
C PRO A 130 9.77 8.46 19.08
N ASP A 131 10.37 9.45 18.45
CA ASP A 131 11.72 9.89 18.76
C ASP A 131 11.69 11.03 19.78
N LYS A 132 11.99 10.72 21.03
CA LYS A 132 11.98 11.69 22.12
C LYS A 132 13.09 12.74 22.02
N SER A 133 14.12 12.50 21.21
CA SER A 133 15.23 13.45 21.01
C SER A 133 14.90 14.56 20.01
N SER A 134 13.82 14.39 19.23
CA SER A 134 13.40 15.30 18.18
C SER A 134 12.14 16.10 18.51
N GLN A 135 11.77 16.15 19.80
CA GLN A 135 10.62 16.94 20.29
C GLN A 135 11.07 18.29 20.80
#